data_61b796eadf4b7b7a95ac9d31ba731ebf
#
_entry.id   61b796eadf4b7b7a95ac9d31ba731ebf
#
_cell.length_a   1.000
_cell.length_b   1.000
_cell.length_c   1.000
_cell.angle_alpha   90.00
_cell.angle_beta   90.00
_cell.angle_gamma   90.00
#
_symmetry.space_group_name_H-M   'P 1'
#
loop_
_entity.id
_entity.type
_entity.pdbx_description
1 polymer ?
#
loop_
_entity_poly.entity_id
_entity_poly.type
_entity_poly.pdbx_seq_one_letter_code
_entity_poly.pdbx_strand_id
1 'polypeptide(L)'
;MIFFVNEDQRKTSGSTCYLEFQKGNYNDKCWLPDSISIYCELWDEHNLSDLFTHVVKDFDYFGTTKISKKQWKEIVKLSKESHQIWQEIIAEADLWVKECFKEYDIFTIIGM
;
A
#
# COMPACT_ATOMS: atom_id res chain seq x y z
N MET A 1 11.28 -8.58 2.34
CA MET A 1 10.49 -7.49 2.94
C MET A 1 10.03 -7.91 4.33
N ILE A 2 9.90 -6.97 5.23
CA ILE A 2 9.49 -7.23 6.62
C ILE A 2 7.97 -7.05 6.80
N PHE A 3 7.41 -6.00 6.21
CA PHE A 3 6.00 -5.65 6.38
C PHE A 3 5.13 -6.09 5.20
N PHE A 4 5.65 -6.01 4.00
CA PHE A 4 4.94 -6.40 2.78
C PHE A 4 5.36 -7.78 2.32
N VAL A 5 4.49 -8.44 1.57
CA VAL A 5 4.74 -9.75 0.97
C VAL A 5 4.52 -9.68 -0.53
N ASN A 6 5.23 -10.53 -1.26
CA ASN A 6 5.02 -10.73 -2.69
C ASN A 6 3.96 -11.83 -2.93
N GLU A 7 3.71 -12.15 -4.19
CA GLU A 7 2.71 -13.17 -4.56
C GLU A 7 3.02 -14.54 -3.93
N ASP A 8 4.25 -14.98 -4.01
CA ASP A 8 4.64 -16.30 -3.49
C ASP A 8 4.46 -16.39 -1.98
N GLN A 9 4.87 -15.37 -1.26
CA GLN A 9 4.73 -15.33 0.19
C GLN A 9 3.27 -15.28 0.61
N ARG A 10 2.44 -14.53 -0.11
CA ARG A 10 1.00 -14.46 0.14
C ARG A 10 0.34 -15.83 -0.06
N LYS A 11 0.66 -16.51 -1.17
CA LYS A 11 0.12 -17.83 -1.46
C LYS A 11 0.51 -18.84 -0.39
N THR A 12 1.76 -18.81 0.05
CA THR A 12 2.27 -19.69 1.08
C THR A 12 1.56 -19.50 2.42
N SER A 13 1.16 -18.26 2.74
CA SER A 13 0.45 -17.97 3.99
C SER A 13 -0.95 -18.56 4.04
N GLY A 14 -1.58 -18.78 2.88
CA GLY A 14 -2.95 -19.26 2.79
C GLY A 14 -4.01 -18.27 3.23
N SER A 15 -3.63 -17.04 3.57
CA SER A 15 -4.56 -15.99 4.00
C SER A 15 -4.95 -15.08 2.84
N THR A 16 -6.18 -14.52 2.91
CA THR A 16 -6.64 -13.48 2.00
C THR A 16 -6.84 -12.14 2.71
N CYS A 17 -6.43 -12.05 3.98
CA CYS A 17 -6.55 -10.83 4.78
C CYS A 17 -5.40 -9.85 4.51
N TYR A 18 -5.32 -9.34 3.28
CA TYR A 18 -4.29 -8.41 2.87
C TYR A 18 -4.90 -7.19 2.18
N LEU A 19 -4.23 -6.04 2.34
CA LEU A 19 -4.44 -4.91 1.43
C LEU A 19 -3.38 -5.06 0.33
N GLU A 20 -3.82 -4.99 -0.91
CA GLU A 20 -2.96 -5.18 -2.08
C GLU A 20 -2.65 -3.84 -2.74
N PHE A 21 -1.38 -3.60 -3.07
CA PHE A 21 -0.95 -2.46 -3.87
C PHE A 21 -0.75 -2.94 -5.29
N GLN A 22 -1.55 -2.42 -6.22
CA GLN A 22 -1.50 -2.78 -7.64
C GLN A 22 -0.97 -1.62 -8.47
N LYS A 23 -0.13 -1.93 -9.46
CA LYS A 23 0.37 -0.92 -10.40
C LYS A 23 -0.75 -0.41 -11.28
N GLY A 24 -0.85 0.92 -11.42
CA GLY A 24 -1.84 1.53 -12.28
C GLY A 24 -3.27 1.39 -11.77
N ASN A 25 -4.23 1.34 -12.70
CA ASN A 25 -5.65 1.23 -12.40
C ASN A 25 -6.06 -0.20 -12.04
N TYR A 26 -7.03 -0.31 -11.14
CA TYR A 26 -7.65 -1.58 -10.83
C TYR A 26 -8.53 -2.04 -12.01
N ASN A 27 -8.33 -3.30 -12.44
CA ASN A 27 -9.03 -3.90 -13.58
C ASN A 27 -9.87 -5.11 -13.16
N ASP A 28 -10.49 -5.05 -12.00
CA ASP A 28 -11.37 -6.10 -11.44
C ASP A 28 -10.68 -7.45 -11.20
N LYS A 29 -9.36 -7.46 -11.11
CA LYS A 29 -8.57 -8.63 -10.76
C LYS A 29 -7.77 -8.35 -9.51
N CYS A 30 -7.78 -9.28 -8.57
CA CYS A 30 -6.98 -9.20 -7.34
C CYS A 30 -5.81 -10.17 -7.41
N TRP A 31 -4.84 -9.92 -6.54
CA TRP A 31 -3.68 -10.79 -6.34
C TRP A 31 -2.82 -10.94 -7.59
N LEU A 32 -2.39 -9.79 -8.13
CA LEU A 32 -1.54 -9.76 -9.33
C LEU A 32 -0.11 -10.18 -9.00
N PRO A 33 0.60 -10.81 -9.97
CA PRO A 33 1.98 -11.27 -9.75
C PRO A 33 2.98 -10.19 -9.37
N ASP A 34 2.77 -8.96 -9.85
CA ASP A 34 3.67 -7.84 -9.61
C ASP A 34 3.22 -6.91 -8.49
N SER A 35 2.22 -7.33 -7.72
CA SER A 35 1.74 -6.58 -6.56
C SER A 35 2.57 -6.85 -5.32
N ILE A 36 2.47 -5.94 -4.35
CA ILE A 36 2.86 -6.21 -2.97
C ILE A 36 1.63 -6.08 -2.08
N SER A 37 1.63 -6.82 -0.98
CA SER A 37 0.48 -6.83 -0.07
C SER A 37 0.95 -6.71 1.37
N ILE A 38 0.13 -6.08 2.20
CA ILE A 38 0.39 -5.97 3.64
C ILE A 38 -0.77 -6.62 4.39
N TYR A 39 -0.42 -7.41 5.40
CA TYR A 39 -1.41 -8.12 6.21
C TYR A 39 -2.32 -7.13 6.95
N CYS A 40 -3.62 -7.38 6.93
CA CYS A 40 -4.60 -6.44 7.49
C CYS A 40 -4.36 -6.16 8.98
N GLU A 41 -3.91 -7.15 9.74
CA GLU A 41 -3.62 -6.94 11.17
C GLU A 41 -2.45 -5.99 11.39
N LEU A 42 -1.41 -6.05 10.54
CA LEU A 42 -0.30 -5.09 10.61
C LEU A 42 -0.77 -3.69 10.27
N TRP A 43 -1.59 -3.58 9.24
CA TRP A 43 -2.18 -2.30 8.83
C TRP A 43 -2.95 -1.66 9.98
N ASP A 44 -3.81 -2.45 10.64
CA ASP A 44 -4.63 -1.98 11.75
C ASP A 44 -3.80 -1.69 13.00
N GLU A 45 -2.87 -2.57 13.34
CA GLU A 45 -2.01 -2.41 14.52
C GLU A 45 -1.23 -1.10 14.49
N HIS A 46 -0.75 -0.71 13.32
CA HIS A 46 0.06 0.50 13.16
C HIS A 46 -0.73 1.71 12.68
N ASN A 47 -2.06 1.63 12.67
CA ASN A 47 -2.95 2.74 12.30
C ASN A 47 -2.61 3.37 10.95
N LEU A 48 -2.31 2.54 9.95
CA LEU A 48 -1.96 3.04 8.62
C LEU A 48 -3.13 3.73 7.92
N SER A 49 -4.37 3.37 8.27
CA SER A 49 -5.54 4.09 7.74
C SER A 49 -5.52 5.57 8.12
N ASP A 50 -5.04 5.91 9.32
CA ASP A 50 -4.91 7.31 9.74
C ASP A 50 -3.90 8.06 8.88
N LEU A 51 -2.75 7.44 8.61
CA LEU A 51 -1.72 8.04 7.76
C LEU A 51 -2.27 8.32 6.36
N PHE A 52 -2.89 7.32 5.74
CA PHE A 52 -3.38 7.44 4.37
C PHE A 52 -4.56 8.39 4.27
N THR A 53 -5.51 8.33 5.20
CA THR A 53 -6.67 9.23 5.20
C THR A 53 -6.28 10.69 5.39
N HIS A 54 -5.21 10.95 6.13
CA HIS A 54 -4.73 12.32 6.34
C HIS A 54 -4.36 13.01 5.02
N VAL A 55 -3.80 12.27 4.08
CA VAL A 55 -3.39 12.77 2.77
C VAL A 55 -4.47 12.55 1.71
N VAL A 56 -5.07 11.37 1.70
CA VAL A 56 -6.08 10.95 0.71
C VAL A 56 -7.43 10.87 1.43
N LYS A 57 -8.21 11.94 1.34
CA LYS A 57 -9.45 12.10 2.12
C LYS A 57 -10.50 11.04 1.81
N ASP A 58 -10.48 10.49 0.61
CA ASP A 58 -11.42 9.45 0.17
C ASP A 58 -10.83 8.04 0.28
N PHE A 59 -9.77 7.85 1.08
CA PHE A 59 -9.21 6.52 1.32
C PHE A 59 -10.29 5.58 1.83
N ASP A 60 -10.44 4.42 1.17
CA ASP A 60 -11.49 3.45 1.47
C ASP A 60 -10.85 2.10 1.86
N TYR A 61 -10.84 1.83 3.15
CA TYR A 61 -10.32 0.57 3.69
C TYR A 61 -11.05 -0.66 3.13
N PHE A 62 -12.32 -0.52 2.76
CA PHE A 62 -13.16 -1.62 2.27
C PHE A 62 -13.37 -1.61 0.76
N GLY A 63 -12.65 -0.78 0.05
CA GLY A 63 -12.80 -0.65 -1.39
C GLY A 63 -11.46 -0.45 -2.09
N THR A 64 -11.46 0.39 -3.11
CA THR A 64 -10.26 0.71 -3.88
C THR A 64 -9.94 2.19 -3.75
N THR A 65 -8.64 2.51 -3.65
CA THR A 65 -8.19 3.89 -3.54
C THR A 65 -7.01 4.10 -4.48
N LYS A 66 -7.12 5.11 -5.34
CA LYS A 66 -6.02 5.51 -6.23
C LYS A 66 -5.09 6.47 -5.50
N ILE A 67 -3.80 6.22 -5.62
CA ILE A 67 -2.76 7.07 -5.01
C ILE A 67 -1.92 7.67 -6.14
N SER A 68 -1.91 8.99 -6.24
CA SER A 68 -1.11 9.71 -7.23
C SER A 68 0.34 9.89 -6.75
N LYS A 69 1.21 10.27 -7.68
CA LYS A 69 2.60 10.60 -7.35
C LYS A 69 2.69 11.70 -6.29
N LYS A 70 1.86 12.73 -6.42
CA LYS A 70 1.82 13.85 -5.47
C LYS A 70 1.37 13.39 -4.08
N GLN A 71 0.30 12.60 -4.03
CA GLN A 71 -0.21 12.07 -2.77
C GLN A 71 0.81 11.16 -2.09
N TRP A 72 1.48 10.30 -2.85
CA TRP A 72 2.51 9.44 -2.29
C TRP A 72 3.66 10.23 -1.69
N LYS A 73 4.10 11.28 -2.38
CA LYS A 73 5.15 12.16 -1.86
C LYS A 73 4.75 12.77 -0.51
N GLU A 74 3.50 13.17 -0.36
CA GLU A 74 2.98 13.70 0.89
C GLU A 74 2.88 12.63 1.99
N ILE A 75 2.49 11.40 1.64
CA ILE A 75 2.46 10.27 2.57
C ILE A 75 3.87 9.98 3.09
N VAL A 76 4.85 9.92 2.20
CA VAL A 76 6.26 9.70 2.58
C VAL A 76 6.74 10.79 3.54
N LYS A 77 6.46 12.05 3.21
CA LYS A 77 6.85 13.19 4.05
C LYS A 77 6.21 13.11 5.44
N LEU A 78 4.91 12.87 5.49
CA LEU A 78 4.18 12.78 6.75
C LEU A 78 4.69 11.63 7.61
N SER A 79 4.99 10.48 7.01
CA SER A 79 5.51 9.33 7.73
C SER A 79 6.85 9.65 8.41
N LYS A 80 7.72 10.40 7.73
CA LYS A 80 9.02 10.80 8.28
C LYS A 80 8.90 11.79 9.43
N GLU A 81 7.85 12.59 9.44
CA GLU A 81 7.63 13.64 10.44
C GLU A 81 6.82 13.15 11.64
N SER A 82 6.26 11.93 11.59
CA SER A 82 5.31 11.44 12.58
C SER A 82 5.89 10.31 13.43
N HIS A 83 5.73 9.06 12.97
CA HIS A 83 6.08 7.87 13.76
C HIS A 83 7.15 7.05 13.07
N GLN A 84 8.12 6.57 13.84
CA GLN A 84 9.20 5.73 13.32
C GLN A 84 8.67 4.50 12.57
N ILE A 85 7.65 3.83 13.10
CA ILE A 85 7.09 2.63 12.46
C ILE A 85 6.45 2.97 11.11
N TRP A 86 5.78 4.12 10.99
CA TRP A 86 5.24 4.57 9.70
C TRP A 86 6.36 4.80 8.70
N GLN A 87 7.45 5.43 9.13
CA GLN A 87 8.59 5.68 8.27
C GLN A 87 9.18 4.37 7.73
N GLU A 88 9.31 3.35 8.58
CA GLU A 88 9.84 2.05 8.19
C GLU A 88 8.94 1.32 7.20
N ILE A 89 7.63 1.30 7.47
CA ILE A 89 6.66 0.63 6.59
C ILE A 89 6.59 1.32 5.23
N ILE A 90 6.51 2.65 5.22
CA ILE A 90 6.41 3.44 3.99
C ILE A 90 7.71 3.36 3.19
N ALA A 91 8.87 3.36 3.85
CA ALA A 91 10.16 3.20 3.16
C ALA A 91 10.25 1.86 2.42
N GLU A 92 9.71 0.80 3.02
CA GLU A 92 9.68 -0.51 2.36
C GLU A 92 8.77 -0.49 1.13
N ALA A 93 7.57 0.09 1.26
CA ALA A 93 6.64 0.22 0.14
C ALA A 93 7.19 1.12 -0.97
N ASP A 94 7.96 2.14 -0.60
CA ASP A 94 8.48 3.13 -1.55
C ASP A 94 9.37 2.52 -2.62
N LEU A 95 10.06 1.44 -2.34
CA LEU A 95 10.87 0.73 -3.33
C LEU A 95 10.00 0.22 -4.48
N TRP A 96 8.86 -0.37 -4.15
CA TRP A 96 7.90 -0.84 -5.15
C TRP A 96 7.17 0.32 -5.85
N VAL A 97 6.79 1.33 -5.07
CA VAL A 97 6.04 2.49 -5.60
C VAL A 97 6.88 3.27 -6.61
N LYS A 98 8.18 3.45 -6.36
CA LYS A 98 9.08 4.12 -7.31
C LYS A 98 9.14 3.37 -8.63
N GLU A 99 9.21 2.05 -8.60
CA GLU A 99 9.18 1.24 -9.82
C GLU A 99 7.85 1.39 -10.56
N CYS A 100 6.74 1.37 -9.80
CA CYS A 100 5.42 1.59 -10.38
C CYS A 100 5.34 2.93 -11.13
N PHE A 101 5.83 3.99 -10.51
CA PHE A 101 5.74 5.35 -11.07
C PHE A 101 6.66 5.60 -12.26
N LYS A 102 7.52 4.66 -12.63
CA LYS A 102 8.27 4.73 -13.89
C LYS A 102 7.37 4.49 -15.10
N GLU A 103 6.28 3.73 -14.90
CA GLU A 103 5.36 3.34 -15.99
C GLU A 103 3.94 3.88 -15.82
N TYR A 104 3.54 4.21 -14.59
CA TYR A 104 2.18 4.62 -14.28
C TYR A 104 2.17 5.93 -13.48
N ASP A 105 1.08 6.68 -13.58
CA ASP A 105 0.90 7.92 -12.81
C ASP A 105 0.23 7.69 -11.46
N ILE A 106 -0.32 6.49 -11.25
CA ILE A 106 -0.98 6.09 -10.01
C ILE A 106 -0.64 4.65 -9.66
N PHE A 107 -0.87 4.28 -8.41
CA PHE A 107 -1.10 2.90 -8.05
C PHE A 107 -2.43 2.82 -7.28
N THR A 108 -2.98 1.62 -7.15
CA THR A 108 -4.27 1.43 -6.50
C THR A 108 -4.10 0.52 -5.28
N ILE A 109 -4.68 0.91 -4.16
CA ILE A 109 -4.76 0.07 -2.97
C ILE A 109 -6.11 -0.62 -3.00
N ILE A 110 -6.08 -1.96 -2.97
CA ILE A 110 -7.27 -2.78 -2.87
C ILE A 110 -7.44 -3.14 -1.40
N GLY A 111 -8.49 -2.63 -0.79
CA GLY A 111 -8.77 -2.85 0.63
C GLY A 111 -9.50 -4.17 0.91
N MET A 112 -10.03 -4.25 2.13
CA MET A 112 -10.67 -5.48 2.64
C MET A 112 -12.08 -5.72 2.08
#